data_7440ac304e8f51336b23c9cbd0857f08
#
_entry.id   7440ac304e8f51336b23c9cbd0857f08
#
_cell.length_a   1.000
_cell.length_b   1.000
_cell.length_c   1.000
_cell.angle_alpha   90.00
_cell.angle_beta   90.00
_cell.angle_gamma   90.00
#
_symmetry.space_group_name_H-M   'P 1'
#
loop_
_entity.id
_entity.type
_entity.pdbx_description
1 polymer ?
#
loop_
_entity_poly.entity_id
_entity_poly.type
_entity_poly.pdbx_seq_one_letter_code
_entity_poly.pdbx_strand_id
1 'polypeptide(L)'
;MTTTEASRSNDLKRVAAAAGHSQEYLTMCLGDEEYGVDILRVQEIRGYERPTRIAGAPDFIGGVLNLRGVIVPIVDLRIKFGLERVTYDAVTVTVVLNIAGRTVGAVVDSVSDVIELAGDQIKPAPEFNSTVDSSYVVGIGAIKQAEHERMLILVDIERLMSGADMGLVNADLH
;
A
#
# COMPACT_ATOMS: atom_id res chain seq x y z
N MET A 1 -19.33 -32.01 9.22
CA MET A 1 -18.75 -31.65 8.79
C MET A 1 -18.18 -30.71 9.02
N THR A 2 -18.04 -30.14 9.04
CA THR A 2 -17.58 -29.11 9.37
C THR A 2 -16.50 -29.13 10.21
N THR A 3 -16.12 -30.07 10.65
CA THR A 3 -15.10 -30.17 11.33
C THR A 3 -13.95 -29.58 11.03
N THR A 4 -12.97 -29.58 11.46
CA THR A 4 -11.71 -29.07 11.09
C THR A 4 -11.87 -27.76 10.49
N GLU A 5 -12.84 -27.06 10.89
CA GLU A 5 -13.12 -25.80 10.32
C GLU A 5 -12.00 -24.84 10.38
N ALA A 6 -11.27 -24.76 11.45
CA ALA A 6 -10.24 -23.76 11.55
C ALA A 6 -9.13 -23.97 10.52
N SER A 7 -8.67 -25.17 10.45
CA SER A 7 -7.63 -25.51 9.50
C SER A 7 -8.15 -25.48 8.07
N ARG A 8 -9.31 -26.03 7.89
CA ARG A 8 -9.91 -26.05 6.57
C ARG A 8 -10.32 -24.66 6.12
N SER A 9 -10.60 -23.79 7.05
CA SER A 9 -10.97 -22.45 6.71
C SER A 9 -9.86 -21.72 5.97
N ASN A 10 -8.63 -21.91 6.42
CA ASN A 10 -7.52 -21.29 5.71
C ASN A 10 -7.32 -21.90 4.34
N ASP A 11 -7.45 -23.20 4.24
CA ASP A 11 -7.32 -23.86 2.95
C ASP A 11 -8.44 -23.43 2.03
N LEU A 12 -9.64 -23.34 2.55
CA LEU A 12 -10.77 -22.92 1.74
C LEU A 12 -10.64 -21.50 1.29
N LYS A 13 -10.06 -20.64 2.10
CA LYS A 13 -9.85 -19.27 1.69
C LYS A 13 -8.89 -19.21 0.51
N ARG A 14 -7.86 -19.99 0.53
CA ARG A 14 -6.92 -20.01 -0.59
C ARG A 14 -7.55 -20.60 -1.83
N VAL A 15 -8.30 -21.66 -1.66
CA VAL A 15 -8.97 -22.29 -2.79
C VAL A 15 -10.02 -21.35 -3.36
N ALA A 16 -10.78 -20.71 -2.50
CA ALA A 16 -11.80 -19.80 -2.95
C ALA A 16 -11.20 -18.60 -3.65
N ALA A 17 -10.10 -18.10 -3.13
CA ALA A 17 -9.42 -16.98 -3.77
C ALA A 17 -8.93 -17.39 -5.15
N ALA A 18 -8.40 -18.59 -5.26
CA ALA A 18 -7.93 -19.08 -6.55
C ALA A 18 -9.08 -19.39 -7.48
N ALA A 19 -10.21 -19.78 -6.92
CA ALA A 19 -11.33 -20.23 -7.74
C ALA A 19 -12.32 -19.12 -8.09
N GLY A 20 -12.09 -17.93 -7.63
CA GLY A 20 -13.04 -16.87 -7.96
C GLY A 20 -13.37 -15.95 -6.82
N HIS A 21 -13.02 -16.35 -5.61
CA HIS A 21 -13.20 -15.44 -4.49
C HIS A 21 -12.21 -14.29 -4.70
N SER A 22 -12.64 -13.08 -4.46
CA SER A 22 -11.83 -11.93 -4.79
C SER A 22 -11.49 -11.10 -3.56
N GLN A 23 -10.44 -10.33 -3.70
CA GLN A 23 -10.02 -9.38 -2.70
C GLN A 23 -9.98 -8.01 -3.35
N GLU A 24 -10.34 -7.00 -2.59
CA GLU A 24 -10.40 -5.64 -3.13
C GLU A 24 -9.14 -4.87 -2.81
N TYR A 25 -8.69 -4.10 -3.78
CA TYR A 25 -7.49 -3.29 -3.66
C TYR A 25 -7.79 -1.86 -4.06
N LEU A 26 -7.25 -0.93 -3.28
CA LEU A 26 -7.28 0.47 -3.68
C LEU A 26 -6.12 0.70 -4.64
N THR A 27 -6.42 1.27 -5.80
CA THR A 27 -5.37 1.55 -6.78
C THR A 27 -4.85 2.95 -6.59
N MET A 28 -3.53 3.05 -6.50
CA MET A 28 -2.81 4.29 -6.30
C MET A 28 -1.85 4.49 -7.44
N CYS A 29 -1.66 5.73 -7.85
CA CYS A 29 -0.70 6.05 -8.89
C CYS A 29 0.55 6.63 -8.27
N LEU A 30 1.69 6.10 -8.67
CA LEU A 30 2.99 6.60 -8.28
C LEU A 30 3.84 6.67 -9.54
N GLY A 31 4.09 7.89 -10.01
CA GLY A 31 4.75 8.08 -11.30
C GLY A 31 3.87 7.54 -12.39
N ASP A 32 4.45 6.69 -13.23
CA ASP A 32 3.72 6.12 -14.35
C ASP A 32 3.13 4.75 -14.04
N GLU A 33 3.18 4.33 -12.81
CA GLU A 33 2.77 2.99 -12.44
C GLU A 33 1.63 2.99 -11.46
N GLU A 34 0.84 1.92 -11.50
CA GLU A 34 -0.27 1.76 -10.59
C GLU A 34 0.07 0.72 -9.54
N TYR A 35 -0.26 1.03 -8.30
CA TYR A 35 -0.02 0.14 -7.19
C TYR A 35 -1.34 -0.19 -6.54
N GLY A 36 -1.44 -1.38 -5.97
CA GLY A 36 -2.64 -1.81 -5.27
C GLY A 36 -2.33 -2.11 -3.83
N VAL A 37 -3.17 -1.61 -2.93
CA VAL A 37 -3.05 -1.91 -1.51
C VAL A 37 -4.36 -2.49 -1.03
N ASP A 38 -4.28 -3.46 -0.12
CA ASP A 38 -5.45 -4.11 0.44
C ASP A 38 -6.38 -3.05 1.03
N ILE A 39 -7.61 -3.03 0.53
CA ILE A 39 -8.57 -2.02 0.97
C ILE A 39 -8.84 -2.10 2.47
N LEU A 40 -8.63 -3.26 3.06
CA LEU A 40 -8.87 -3.44 4.49
C LEU A 40 -7.88 -2.66 5.35
N ARG A 41 -6.76 -2.24 4.76
CA ARG A 41 -5.79 -1.43 5.48
C ARG A 41 -6.10 0.06 5.40
N VAL A 42 -7.02 0.45 4.53
CA VAL A 42 -7.30 1.86 4.28
C VAL A 42 -8.36 2.35 5.25
N GLN A 43 -8.03 3.39 6.01
CA GLN A 43 -8.99 4.01 6.91
C GLN A 43 -9.72 5.15 6.24
N GLU A 44 -9.00 5.99 5.51
CA GLU A 44 -9.64 7.07 4.78
C GLU A 44 -8.68 7.62 3.74
N ILE A 45 -9.19 8.39 2.81
CA ILE A 45 -8.42 9.03 1.77
C ILE A 45 -8.66 10.52 1.92
N ARG A 46 -7.59 11.30 2.02
CA ARG A 46 -7.68 12.74 2.22
C ARG A 46 -6.90 13.46 1.15
N GLY A 47 -7.32 14.67 0.84
CA GLY A 47 -6.48 15.53 0.01
C GLY A 47 -5.18 15.80 0.73
N TYR A 48 -4.12 16.04 -0.03
CA TYR A 48 -2.82 16.27 0.58
C TYR A 48 -2.84 17.51 1.46
N GLU A 49 -2.26 17.38 2.62
CA GLU A 49 -2.11 18.46 3.56
C GLU A 49 -0.66 18.46 4.02
N ARG A 50 -0.03 19.61 4.03
CA ARG A 50 1.38 19.69 4.37
C ARG A 50 1.61 19.30 5.82
N PRO A 51 2.45 18.28 6.08
CA PRO A 51 2.70 17.87 7.45
C PRO A 51 3.70 18.78 8.14
N THR A 52 3.74 18.68 9.46
CA THR A 52 4.77 19.35 10.24
C THR A 52 6.04 18.51 10.16
N ARG A 53 7.11 19.09 9.70
CA ARG A 53 8.36 18.38 9.50
C ARG A 53 9.00 17.99 10.82
N ILE A 54 9.68 16.86 10.79
CA ILE A 54 10.45 16.38 11.93
C ILE A 54 11.92 16.48 11.56
N ALA A 55 12.69 17.21 12.36
CA ALA A 55 14.11 17.38 12.09
C ALA A 55 14.83 16.04 12.21
N GLY A 56 15.71 15.76 11.27
CA GLY A 56 16.49 14.53 11.29
C GLY A 56 15.81 13.30 10.74
N ALA A 57 14.56 13.43 10.33
CA ALA A 57 13.86 12.29 9.73
C ALA A 57 14.36 12.06 8.31
N PRO A 58 14.27 10.81 7.82
CA PRO A 58 14.59 10.54 6.41
C PRO A 58 13.71 11.38 5.47
N ASP A 59 14.21 11.60 4.26
CA ASP A 59 13.51 12.44 3.30
C ASP A 59 12.10 11.98 3.00
N PHE A 60 11.85 10.68 3.00
CA PHE A 60 10.51 10.19 2.67
C PHE A 60 9.53 10.37 3.83
N ILE A 61 10.00 10.72 5.01
CA ILE A 61 9.08 11.05 6.10
C ILE A 61 8.77 12.52 5.97
N GLY A 62 7.55 12.83 5.52
CA GLY A 62 7.16 14.21 5.36
C GLY A 62 6.98 14.95 6.66
N GLY A 63 6.67 14.22 7.71
CA GLY A 63 6.42 14.82 9.00
C GLY A 63 5.24 14.14 9.68
N VAL A 64 4.50 14.91 10.44
CA VAL A 64 3.32 14.39 11.14
C VAL A 64 2.13 15.31 10.93
N LEU A 65 0.95 14.74 11.00
CA LEU A 65 -0.30 15.47 10.98
C LEU A 65 -1.09 15.09 12.21
N ASN A 66 -1.86 16.04 12.69
CA ASN A 66 -2.80 15.77 13.79
C ASN A 66 -4.16 15.51 13.15
N LEU A 67 -4.60 14.27 13.19
CA LEU A 67 -5.90 13.90 12.65
C LEU A 67 -6.82 13.58 13.81
N ARG A 68 -7.69 14.52 14.10
CA ARG A 68 -8.68 14.35 15.16
C ARG A 68 -8.04 13.96 16.50
N GLY A 69 -6.92 14.60 16.82
CA GLY A 69 -6.24 14.34 18.07
C GLY A 69 -5.20 13.24 18.04
N VAL A 70 -5.06 12.56 16.90
CA VAL A 70 -4.08 11.50 16.76
C VAL A 70 -2.94 12.03 15.90
N ILE A 71 -1.72 11.86 16.39
CA ILE A 71 -0.53 12.28 15.65
C ILE A 71 -0.18 11.16 14.68
N VAL A 72 -0.25 11.46 13.40
CA VAL A 72 -0.09 10.47 12.35
C VAL A 72 1.19 10.77 11.56
N PRO A 73 2.14 9.84 11.51
CA PRO A 73 3.32 10.04 10.66
C PRO A 73 2.92 9.95 9.20
N ILE A 74 3.54 10.80 8.39
CA ILE A 74 3.22 10.91 6.97
C ILE A 74 4.45 10.47 6.17
N VAL A 75 4.27 9.47 5.35
CA VAL A 75 5.33 8.93 4.50
C VAL A 75 5.00 9.27 3.06
N ASP A 76 5.94 9.87 2.36
CA ASP A 76 5.74 10.16 0.93
C ASP A 76 6.29 8.98 0.16
N LEU A 77 5.40 8.18 -0.38
CA LEU A 77 5.81 6.97 -1.08
C LEU A 77 6.55 7.29 -2.37
N ARG A 78 6.29 8.44 -2.96
CA ARG A 78 7.01 8.83 -4.18
C ARG A 78 8.48 9.01 -3.89
N ILE A 79 8.79 9.63 -2.77
CA ILE A 79 10.18 9.81 -2.36
C ILE A 79 10.78 8.48 -1.93
N LYS A 80 10.00 7.69 -1.19
CA LYS A 80 10.47 6.38 -0.74
C LYS A 80 10.86 5.48 -1.91
N PHE A 81 10.11 5.57 -3.01
CA PHE A 81 10.38 4.76 -4.19
C PHE A 81 11.36 5.42 -5.15
N GLY A 82 11.89 6.57 -4.79
CA GLY A 82 12.94 7.19 -5.59
C GLY A 82 12.49 7.92 -6.84
N LEU A 83 11.25 8.37 -6.86
CA LEU A 83 10.76 9.10 -8.02
C LEU A 83 11.43 10.47 -8.07
N GLU A 84 11.86 10.87 -9.27
CA GLU A 84 12.63 12.09 -9.43
C GLU A 84 11.81 13.34 -9.25
N ARG A 85 10.57 13.32 -9.69
CA ARG A 85 9.72 14.49 -9.60
C ARG A 85 8.58 14.25 -8.66
N VAL A 86 8.50 15.09 -7.64
CA VAL A 86 7.45 14.99 -6.66
C VAL A 86 6.77 16.34 -6.61
N THR A 87 5.50 16.38 -6.96
CA THR A 87 4.73 17.61 -6.91
C THR A 87 3.55 17.40 -5.96
N TYR A 88 3.05 18.51 -5.46
CA TYR A 88 1.88 18.49 -4.58
C TYR A 88 0.82 19.37 -5.23
N ASP A 89 -0.22 18.77 -5.73
CA ASP A 89 -1.25 19.49 -6.45
C ASP A 89 -2.63 19.02 -6.01
N ALA A 90 -3.64 19.38 -6.78
CA ALA A 90 -5.02 19.14 -6.38
C ALA A 90 -5.39 17.67 -6.34
N VAL A 91 -4.65 16.80 -7.04
CA VAL A 91 -4.97 15.38 -7.05
C VAL A 91 -4.08 14.58 -6.12
N THR A 92 -3.05 15.20 -5.56
CA THR A 92 -2.19 14.53 -4.58
C THR A 92 -3.02 14.19 -3.35
N VAL A 93 -2.92 12.96 -2.89
CA VAL A 93 -3.72 12.52 -1.76
C VAL A 93 -2.87 11.83 -0.72
N THR A 94 -3.38 11.84 0.50
CA THR A 94 -2.82 11.07 1.60
C THR A 94 -3.79 9.94 1.88
N VAL A 95 -3.30 8.72 1.76
CA VAL A 95 -4.07 7.53 2.10
C VAL A 95 -3.75 7.19 3.54
N VAL A 96 -4.75 7.26 4.40
CA VAL A 96 -4.55 6.98 5.82
C VAL A 96 -4.76 5.50 6.02
N LEU A 97 -3.75 4.86 6.58
CA LEU A 97 -3.70 3.41 6.68
C LEU A 97 -3.61 2.95 8.13
N ASN A 98 -4.18 1.79 8.39
CA ASN A 98 -3.99 1.13 9.67
C ASN A 98 -2.96 0.02 9.46
N ILE A 99 -1.81 0.18 10.09
CA ILE A 99 -0.71 -0.76 9.97
C ILE A 99 -0.45 -1.36 11.35
N ALA A 100 -0.89 -2.60 11.54
CA ALA A 100 -0.66 -3.29 12.81
C ALA A 100 -1.13 -2.47 14.00
N GLY A 101 -2.31 -1.86 13.88
CA GLY A 101 -2.89 -1.07 14.95
C GLY A 101 -2.41 0.38 15.02
N ARG A 102 -1.54 0.78 14.11
CA ARG A 102 -1.02 2.14 14.08
C ARG A 102 -1.53 2.86 12.85
N THR A 103 -1.77 4.14 12.98
CA THR A 103 -2.26 4.95 11.88
C THR A 103 -1.07 5.65 11.21
N VAL A 104 -0.96 5.47 9.91
CA VAL A 104 0.11 6.05 9.10
C VAL A 104 -0.52 6.65 7.86
N GLY A 105 -0.02 7.79 7.41
CA GLY A 105 -0.47 8.38 6.15
C GLY A 105 0.56 8.17 5.07
N ALA A 106 0.11 7.76 3.90
CA ALA A 106 0.97 7.55 2.73
C ALA A 106 0.56 8.52 1.64
N VAL A 107 1.51 9.34 1.19
CA VAL A 107 1.23 10.32 0.13
C VAL A 107 1.52 9.69 -1.21
N VAL A 108 0.56 9.76 -2.10
CA VAL A 108 0.67 9.23 -3.46
C VAL A 108 0.22 10.29 -4.46
N ASP A 109 0.54 10.08 -5.72
CA ASP A 109 0.18 11.06 -6.75
C ASP A 109 -1.33 11.20 -6.89
N SER A 110 -2.03 10.08 -6.85
CA SER A 110 -3.48 10.08 -6.93
C SER A 110 -4.00 8.69 -6.61
N VAL A 111 -5.30 8.59 -6.39
CA VAL A 111 -5.97 7.29 -6.29
C VAL A 111 -6.96 7.22 -7.43
N SER A 112 -7.14 6.03 -7.97
CA SER A 112 -8.01 5.85 -9.12
C SER A 112 -9.34 5.21 -8.74
N ASP A 113 -9.29 4.01 -8.23
CA ASP A 113 -10.49 3.23 -7.98
C ASP A 113 -10.20 2.09 -7.03
N VAL A 114 -11.22 1.34 -6.71
CA VAL A 114 -11.08 0.10 -5.96
C VAL A 114 -11.43 -1.01 -6.93
N ILE A 115 -10.55 -2.00 -7.04
CA ILE A 115 -10.79 -3.11 -7.94
C ILE A 115 -10.76 -4.42 -7.19
N GLU A 116 -11.48 -5.39 -7.74
CA GLU A 116 -11.47 -6.74 -7.21
C GLU A 116 -10.57 -7.60 -8.06
N LEU A 117 -9.73 -8.40 -7.41
CA LEU A 117 -8.87 -9.34 -8.11
C LEU A 117 -9.14 -10.74 -7.57
N ALA A 118 -9.44 -11.66 -8.46
CA ALA A 118 -9.53 -13.07 -8.10
C ALA A 118 -8.11 -13.61 -7.99
N GLY A 119 -7.95 -14.73 -7.31
CA GLY A 119 -6.61 -15.29 -7.11
C GLY A 119 -5.88 -15.58 -8.41
N ASP A 120 -6.61 -15.98 -9.46
CA ASP A 120 -5.97 -16.29 -10.75
C ASP A 120 -5.56 -15.04 -11.52
N GLN A 121 -5.95 -13.87 -11.06
CA GLN A 121 -5.53 -12.62 -11.67
C GLN A 121 -4.27 -12.07 -11.02
N ILE A 122 -3.78 -12.72 -10.00
CA ILE A 122 -2.57 -12.27 -9.30
C ILE A 122 -1.43 -13.20 -9.68
N LYS A 123 -0.41 -12.63 -10.31
CA LYS A 123 0.75 -13.38 -10.76
C LYS A 123 1.92 -13.10 -9.83
N PRO A 124 2.84 -14.04 -9.70
CA PRO A 124 4.03 -13.78 -8.89
C PRO A 124 4.85 -12.64 -9.49
N ALA A 125 5.45 -11.85 -8.64
CA ALA A 125 6.30 -10.77 -9.10
C ALA A 125 7.59 -11.36 -9.66
N PRO A 126 8.10 -10.80 -10.75
CA PRO A 126 9.37 -11.26 -11.26
C PRO A 126 10.48 -10.87 -10.29
N GLU A 127 11.57 -11.60 -10.35
CA GLU A 127 12.70 -11.25 -9.52
C GLU A 127 13.41 -10.05 -10.11
N PHE A 128 13.68 -9.09 -9.28
CA PHE A 128 14.45 -7.95 -9.70
C PHE A 128 15.84 -8.11 -9.13
N ASN A 129 16.82 -7.95 -9.98
CA ASN A 129 18.17 -8.02 -9.48
C ASN A 129 18.61 -6.62 -9.36
N SER A 130 18.72 -6.07 -8.30
CA SER A 130 19.25 -4.74 -8.23
C SER A 130 19.11 -4.19 -6.87
N THR A 131 19.31 -2.91 -6.77
CA THR A 131 19.17 -2.21 -5.53
C THR A 131 17.72 -2.02 -5.13
N VAL A 132 16.80 -2.43 -5.99
CA VAL A 132 15.39 -2.26 -5.68
C VAL A 132 14.96 -3.32 -4.67
N ASP A 133 14.44 -2.86 -3.56
CA ASP A 133 13.93 -3.76 -2.55
C ASP A 133 12.51 -4.15 -2.94
N SER A 134 12.33 -5.38 -3.37
CA SER A 134 11.02 -5.85 -3.79
C SER A 134 10.38 -6.74 -2.75
N SER A 135 10.91 -6.77 -1.53
CA SER A 135 10.37 -7.64 -0.52
C SER A 135 8.93 -7.30 -0.14
N TYR A 136 8.50 -6.08 -0.40
CA TYR A 136 7.13 -5.67 -0.10
C TYR A 136 6.18 -5.93 -1.27
N VAL A 137 6.65 -6.39 -2.40
CA VAL A 137 5.78 -6.67 -3.54
C VAL A 137 5.19 -8.05 -3.38
N VAL A 138 3.88 -8.12 -3.30
CA VAL A 138 3.16 -9.37 -3.12
C VAL A 138 2.98 -10.09 -4.44
N GLY A 139 2.74 -9.34 -5.49
CA GLY A 139 2.50 -9.90 -6.80
C GLY A 139 2.06 -8.83 -7.76
N ILE A 140 1.70 -9.25 -8.96
CA ILE A 140 1.23 -8.34 -9.99
C ILE A 140 -0.21 -8.71 -10.32
N GLY A 141 -1.12 -7.76 -10.16
CA GLY A 141 -2.49 -7.96 -10.56
C GLY A 141 -2.64 -7.66 -12.04
N ALA A 142 -3.24 -8.57 -12.77
CA ALA A 142 -3.44 -8.39 -14.21
C ALA A 142 -4.91 -8.39 -14.52
N ILE A 143 -5.38 -7.32 -15.13
CA ILE A 143 -6.79 -7.14 -15.46
C ILE A 143 -6.91 -6.84 -16.93
N LYS A 144 -7.72 -7.61 -17.61
CA LYS A 144 -7.96 -7.34 -19.01
C LYS A 144 -9.05 -6.30 -19.15
N GLN A 145 -8.74 -5.24 -19.87
CA GLN A 145 -9.70 -4.18 -20.13
C GLN A 145 -9.71 -3.93 -21.62
N ALA A 146 -10.83 -4.29 -22.25
CA ALA A 146 -10.99 -4.09 -23.69
C ALA A 146 -9.81 -4.67 -24.45
N GLU A 147 -8.99 -3.81 -25.03
CA GLU A 147 -7.89 -4.29 -25.88
C GLU A 147 -6.54 -4.31 -25.21
N HIS A 148 -6.47 -3.93 -23.94
CA HIS A 148 -5.18 -3.94 -23.25
C HIS A 148 -5.33 -4.49 -21.87
N GLU A 149 -4.20 -4.79 -21.28
CA GLU A 149 -4.14 -5.35 -19.95
C GLU A 149 -3.66 -4.29 -18.99
N ARG A 150 -4.38 -4.15 -17.89
CA ARG A 150 -3.98 -3.22 -16.84
C ARG A 150 -3.22 -4.03 -15.80
N MET A 151 -2.09 -3.52 -15.38
CA MET A 151 -1.26 -4.21 -14.41
C MET A 151 -1.09 -3.36 -13.18
N LEU A 152 -1.21 -4.00 -12.01
CA LEU A 152 -1.03 -3.33 -10.74
C LEU A 152 0.05 -4.03 -9.95
N ILE A 153 0.91 -3.25 -9.35
CA ILE A 153 1.92 -3.80 -8.45
C ILE A 153 1.29 -3.86 -7.07
N LEU A 154 1.04 -5.09 -6.61
CA LEU A 154 0.39 -5.27 -5.32
C LEU A 154 1.43 -5.24 -4.21
N VAL A 155 1.23 -4.38 -3.23
CA VAL A 155 2.21 -4.19 -2.18
C VAL A 155 1.66 -4.61 -0.84
N ASP A 156 2.53 -5.18 -0.02
CA ASP A 156 2.24 -5.44 1.37
C ASP A 156 2.61 -4.18 2.12
N ILE A 157 1.59 -3.36 2.37
CA ILE A 157 1.84 -2.05 2.95
C ILE A 157 2.37 -2.16 4.37
N GLU A 158 2.00 -3.23 5.07
CA GLU A 158 2.50 -3.45 6.41
C GLU A 158 3.99 -3.69 6.38
N ARG A 159 4.43 -4.53 5.45
CA ARG A 159 5.85 -4.83 5.32
C ARG A 159 6.64 -3.60 4.89
N LEU A 160 6.08 -2.85 3.96
CA LEU A 160 6.73 -1.63 3.49
C LEU A 160 6.89 -0.61 4.62
N MET A 161 5.85 -0.45 5.42
CA MET A 161 5.85 0.58 6.46
C MET A 161 6.53 0.14 7.75
N SER A 162 6.83 -1.14 7.88
CA SER A 162 7.45 -1.67 9.10
C SER A 162 8.95 -1.77 9.00
N GLY A 163 9.53 -1.45 7.86
CA GLY A 163 10.96 -1.55 7.70
C GLY A 163 11.71 -0.61 8.61
N ALA A 164 12.85 -1.03 9.10
CA ALA A 164 13.64 -0.20 9.98
C ALA A 164 14.08 1.10 9.31
N ASP A 165 14.30 1.05 8.01
CA ASP A 165 14.71 2.23 7.26
C ASP A 165 13.61 3.28 7.19
N MET A 166 12.38 2.92 7.51
CA MET A 166 11.30 3.89 7.52
C MET A 166 11.34 4.79 8.75
N GLY A 167 12.06 4.38 9.77
CA GLY A 167 12.15 5.16 10.99
C GLY A 167 10.92 5.09 11.86
N LEU A 168 9.89 4.37 11.44
CA LEU A 168 8.65 4.29 12.21
C LEU A 168 8.75 3.32 13.36
N VAL A 169 9.61 2.33 13.23
CA VAL A 169 9.76 1.32 14.27
C VAL A 169 10.23 1.96 15.56
N ASN A 170 11.17 2.89 15.43
CA ASN A 170 11.73 3.51 16.64
C ASN A 170 10.75 4.40 17.36
N ALA A 171 9.76 4.89 16.65
CA ALA A 171 8.78 5.75 17.27
C ALA A 171 7.95 5.00 18.31
N ASP A 172 7.90 3.71 18.20
CA ASP A 172 7.13 2.92 19.13
C ASP A 172 7.83 2.67 20.42
N LEU A 173 9.09 2.86 20.45
CA LEU A 173 9.87 2.52 21.61
C LEU A 173 9.85 3.60 22.66
N HIS A 174 9.15 4.66 22.42
CA HIS A 174 9.17 5.82 23.34
C HIS A 174 7.83 6.23 23.82
#